data_645506e7c5ab204a9c08f19af121b221
#
_entry.id   645506e7c5ab204a9c08f19af121b221
#
_cell.length_a   1.000
_cell.length_b   1.000
_cell.length_c   1.000
_cell.angle_alpha   90.00
_cell.angle_beta   90.00
_cell.angle_gamma   90.00
#
_symmetry.space_group_name_H-M   'P 1'
#
loop_
_entity.id
_entity.type
_entity.pdbx_description
1 polymer ?
#
loop_
_entity_poly.entity_id
_entity_poly.type
_entity_poly.pdbx_seq_one_letter_code
_entity_poly.pdbx_strand_id
1 'polypeptide(L)'
;MFTLEGKACVVTGASRGIGRAIALAFARQGADLVLAARSRDDLQEVRGLVEAEGRRAVVQPTDVTDLDQLRAAAICAVTHLGKIDVWVNNAGGFTAAAGSTSEWLDVTEAGWDQMLRLNLTSQVFGAQAAARVMRRQHTGGVILFLSSIDGLYAAPGGEGVYGACKAALTNITQTMAVELGQFRIRVNAIAPAIVETPLTASWLATEKDRRSRAMFYPLRRVGQPDDVAAAAVYFASDETAWVSGAVLLVSGGAVMTSDPYRYLMRVNQELPP
;
A
#
# COMPACT_ATOMS: atom_id res chain seq x y z
N MET A 1 -13.62 7.65 17.28
CA MET A 1 -12.57 8.40 16.58
C MET A 1 -11.88 7.48 15.59
N PHE A 2 -11.71 7.91 14.34
CA PHE A 2 -11.24 7.12 13.19
C PHE A 2 -12.04 5.84 12.93
N THR A 3 -13.37 5.93 13.03
CA THR A 3 -14.25 4.82 12.71
C THR A 3 -14.46 4.68 11.20
N LEU A 4 -14.69 3.44 10.75
CA LEU A 4 -15.09 3.09 9.39
C LEU A 4 -16.46 2.39 9.37
N GLU A 5 -17.27 2.61 10.40
CA GLU A 5 -18.58 1.97 10.56
C GLU A 5 -19.46 2.21 9.34
N GLY A 6 -19.97 1.12 8.78
CA GLY A 6 -20.84 1.13 7.60
C GLY A 6 -20.13 1.48 6.27
N LYS A 7 -18.80 1.61 6.24
CA LYS A 7 -18.04 1.81 5.00
C LYS A 7 -17.84 0.50 4.26
N ALA A 8 -17.91 0.55 2.93
CA ALA A 8 -17.57 -0.53 2.02
C ALA A 8 -16.15 -0.27 1.46
N CYS A 9 -15.22 -1.15 1.79
CA CYS A 9 -13.81 -0.98 1.46
C CYS A 9 -13.31 -2.10 0.54
N VAL A 10 -12.50 -1.76 -0.44
CA VAL A 10 -11.79 -2.71 -1.31
C VAL A 10 -10.30 -2.64 -1.01
N VAL A 11 -9.68 -3.80 -0.76
CA VAL A 11 -8.23 -3.88 -0.52
C VAL A 11 -7.62 -4.84 -1.54
N THR A 12 -6.73 -4.32 -2.40
CA THR A 12 -5.95 -5.17 -3.32
C THR A 12 -4.70 -5.71 -2.62
N GLY A 13 -4.29 -6.94 -2.95
CA GLY A 13 -3.20 -7.62 -2.23
C GLY A 13 -3.54 -7.96 -0.78
N ALA A 14 -4.82 -8.23 -0.49
CA ALA A 14 -5.34 -8.42 0.86
C ALA A 14 -4.94 -9.74 1.53
N SER A 15 -4.34 -10.69 0.81
CA SER A 15 -4.08 -12.05 1.29
C SER A 15 -2.97 -12.13 2.34
N ARG A 16 -2.02 -11.19 2.39
CA ARG A 16 -0.85 -11.23 3.29
C ARG A 16 -0.23 -9.84 3.51
N GLY A 17 0.72 -9.77 4.45
CA GLY A 17 1.52 -8.57 4.71
C GLY A 17 0.68 -7.33 5.01
N ILE A 18 1.04 -6.21 4.42
CA ILE A 18 0.39 -4.90 4.64
C ILE A 18 -1.09 -4.95 4.26
N GLY A 19 -1.45 -5.56 3.12
CA GLY A 19 -2.85 -5.61 2.70
C GLY A 19 -3.75 -6.40 3.65
N ARG A 20 -3.26 -7.52 4.20
CA ARG A 20 -3.97 -8.27 5.25
C ARG A 20 -4.15 -7.43 6.52
N ALA A 21 -3.10 -6.75 6.96
CA ALA A 21 -3.16 -5.88 8.14
C ALA A 21 -4.15 -4.73 7.95
N ILE A 22 -4.16 -4.08 6.76
CA ILE A 22 -5.13 -3.03 6.43
C ILE A 22 -6.57 -3.58 6.47
N ALA A 23 -6.81 -4.76 5.85
CA ALA A 23 -8.13 -5.36 5.86
C ALA A 23 -8.64 -5.64 7.28
N LEU A 24 -7.80 -6.20 8.14
CA LEU A 24 -8.15 -6.48 9.54
C LEU A 24 -8.34 -5.20 10.35
N ALA A 25 -7.48 -4.19 10.16
CA ALA A 25 -7.65 -2.90 10.82
C ALA A 25 -8.95 -2.21 10.41
N PHE A 26 -9.32 -2.27 9.13
CA PHE A 26 -10.57 -1.72 8.63
C PHE A 26 -11.80 -2.46 9.22
N ALA A 27 -11.73 -3.79 9.30
CA ALA A 27 -12.79 -4.59 9.93
C ALA A 27 -13.00 -4.20 11.40
N ARG A 28 -11.92 -4.09 12.18
CA ARG A 28 -11.95 -3.63 13.59
C ARG A 28 -12.56 -2.24 13.76
N GLN A 29 -12.46 -1.41 12.73
CA GLN A 29 -13.05 -0.06 12.71
C GLN A 29 -14.48 -0.03 12.13
N GLY A 30 -15.07 -1.19 11.81
CA GLY A 30 -16.46 -1.30 11.41
C GLY A 30 -16.72 -1.35 9.89
N ALA A 31 -15.69 -1.54 9.05
CA ALA A 31 -15.87 -1.63 7.61
C ALA A 31 -16.24 -3.03 7.14
N ASP A 32 -17.07 -3.11 6.09
CA ASP A 32 -17.25 -4.31 5.27
C ASP A 32 -16.24 -4.32 4.10
N LEU A 33 -15.80 -5.49 3.66
CA LEU A 33 -14.61 -5.62 2.82
C LEU A 33 -14.84 -6.46 1.55
N VAL A 34 -14.26 -6.01 0.44
CA VAL A 34 -13.86 -6.87 -0.67
C VAL A 34 -12.37 -7.11 -0.56
N LEU A 35 -11.98 -8.36 -0.44
CA LEU A 35 -10.61 -8.83 -0.33
C LEU A 35 -10.16 -9.30 -1.70
N ALA A 36 -9.24 -8.58 -2.34
CA ALA A 36 -8.78 -8.85 -3.69
C ALA A 36 -7.31 -9.28 -3.70
N ALA A 37 -7.01 -10.49 -4.16
CA ALA A 37 -5.67 -11.02 -4.41
C ALA A 37 -5.77 -12.29 -5.26
N ARG A 38 -4.63 -12.85 -5.71
CA ARG A 38 -4.62 -14.03 -6.59
C ARG A 38 -5.04 -15.32 -5.88
N SER A 39 -4.54 -15.55 -4.68
CA SER A 39 -4.80 -16.79 -3.91
C SER A 39 -6.17 -16.74 -3.25
N ARG A 40 -7.09 -17.56 -3.72
CA ARG A 40 -8.43 -17.70 -3.13
C ARG A 40 -8.35 -18.24 -1.71
N ASP A 41 -7.50 -19.22 -1.45
CA ASP A 41 -7.41 -19.88 -0.15
C ASP A 41 -6.88 -18.94 0.93
N ASP A 42 -5.80 -18.18 0.63
CA ASP A 42 -5.30 -17.15 1.56
C ASP A 42 -6.36 -16.06 1.83
N LEU A 43 -7.16 -15.71 0.81
CA LEU A 43 -8.26 -14.75 0.99
C LEU A 43 -9.39 -15.31 1.86
N GLN A 44 -9.67 -16.60 1.80
CA GLN A 44 -10.67 -17.25 2.67
C GLN A 44 -10.22 -17.23 4.14
N GLU A 45 -8.92 -17.42 4.40
CA GLU A 45 -8.38 -17.26 5.75
C GLU A 45 -8.62 -15.83 6.27
N VAL A 46 -8.26 -14.81 5.49
CA VAL A 46 -8.47 -13.41 5.88
C VAL A 46 -9.96 -13.09 6.03
N ARG A 47 -10.81 -13.65 5.18
CA ARG A 47 -12.26 -13.53 5.30
C ARG A 47 -12.75 -14.02 6.66
N GLY A 48 -12.32 -15.21 7.09
CA GLY A 48 -12.70 -15.75 8.41
C GLY A 48 -12.30 -14.82 9.57
N LEU A 49 -11.13 -14.17 9.46
CA LEU A 49 -10.68 -13.20 10.46
C LEU A 49 -11.52 -11.91 10.45
N VAL A 50 -11.92 -11.41 9.28
CA VAL A 50 -12.82 -10.25 9.15
C VAL A 50 -14.21 -10.58 9.71
N GLU A 51 -14.73 -11.77 9.41
CA GLU A 51 -16.02 -12.24 9.92
C GLU A 51 -16.01 -12.43 11.45
N ALA A 52 -14.88 -12.79 12.03
CA ALA A 52 -14.70 -12.85 13.49
C ALA A 52 -14.76 -11.46 14.16
N GLU A 53 -14.46 -10.39 13.44
CA GLU A 53 -14.67 -8.99 13.88
C GLU A 53 -16.15 -8.53 13.67
N GLY A 54 -17.03 -9.44 13.27
CA GLY A 54 -18.46 -9.15 13.02
C GLY A 54 -18.73 -8.39 11.72
N ARG A 55 -17.77 -8.38 10.77
CA ARG A 55 -17.92 -7.63 9.51
C ARG A 55 -18.06 -8.57 8.31
N ARG A 56 -18.69 -8.09 7.24
CA ARG A 56 -18.82 -8.86 6.01
C ARG A 56 -17.53 -8.79 5.20
N ALA A 57 -17.11 -9.93 4.64
CA ALA A 57 -16.01 -9.98 3.70
C ALA A 57 -16.38 -10.79 2.45
N VAL A 58 -16.09 -10.23 1.29
CA VAL A 58 -16.27 -10.87 -0.01
C VAL A 58 -14.90 -11.18 -0.60
N VAL A 59 -14.65 -12.43 -0.92
CA VAL A 59 -13.42 -12.88 -1.57
C VAL A 59 -13.54 -12.72 -3.08
N GLN A 60 -12.66 -11.91 -3.65
CA GLN A 60 -12.58 -11.67 -5.09
C GLN A 60 -11.18 -12.02 -5.61
N PRO A 61 -10.95 -13.24 -6.13
CA PRO A 61 -9.70 -13.57 -6.79
C PRO A 61 -9.38 -12.57 -7.90
N THR A 62 -8.20 -11.94 -7.81
CA THR A 62 -7.83 -10.84 -8.70
C THR A 62 -6.33 -10.84 -8.94
N ASP A 63 -5.92 -11.00 -10.20
CA ASP A 63 -4.60 -10.58 -10.66
C ASP A 63 -4.69 -9.10 -11.06
N VAL A 64 -4.03 -8.24 -10.31
CA VAL A 64 -4.07 -6.79 -10.57
C VAL A 64 -3.40 -6.39 -11.89
N THR A 65 -2.57 -7.26 -12.47
CA THR A 65 -1.98 -7.03 -13.79
C THR A 65 -2.99 -7.24 -14.93
N ASP A 66 -4.10 -7.90 -14.65
CA ASP A 66 -5.27 -7.99 -15.53
C ASP A 66 -6.28 -6.89 -15.17
N LEU A 67 -6.41 -5.90 -16.03
CA LEU A 67 -7.26 -4.74 -15.77
C LEU A 67 -8.76 -5.05 -15.77
N ASP A 68 -9.18 -6.14 -16.41
CA ASP A 68 -10.58 -6.55 -16.38
C ASP A 68 -10.92 -7.18 -15.03
N GLN A 69 -10.00 -7.92 -14.41
CA GLN A 69 -10.17 -8.40 -13.05
C GLN A 69 -10.20 -7.26 -12.02
N LEU A 70 -9.43 -6.18 -12.21
CA LEU A 70 -9.55 -4.98 -11.38
C LEU A 70 -10.94 -4.33 -11.50
N ARG A 71 -11.47 -4.22 -12.72
CA ARG A 71 -12.83 -3.72 -12.96
C ARG A 71 -13.88 -4.64 -12.31
N ALA A 72 -13.68 -5.96 -12.42
CA ALA A 72 -14.54 -6.94 -11.76
C ALA A 72 -14.54 -6.81 -10.24
N ALA A 73 -13.40 -6.48 -9.61
CA ALA A 73 -13.33 -6.23 -8.18
C ALA A 73 -14.16 -5.00 -7.76
N ALA A 74 -14.17 -3.95 -8.57
CA ALA A 74 -15.01 -2.77 -8.32
C ALA A 74 -16.52 -3.10 -8.50
N ILE A 75 -16.87 -3.90 -9.51
CA ILE A 75 -18.25 -4.39 -9.71
C ILE A 75 -18.66 -5.27 -8.54
N CYS A 76 -17.80 -6.19 -8.09
CA CYS A 76 -18.03 -7.06 -6.94
C CYS A 76 -18.40 -6.24 -5.68
N ALA A 77 -17.68 -5.15 -5.40
CA ALA A 77 -18.01 -4.30 -4.27
C ALA A 77 -19.42 -3.68 -4.39
N VAL A 78 -19.77 -3.15 -5.55
CA VAL A 78 -21.11 -2.59 -5.76
C VAL A 78 -22.20 -3.68 -5.64
N THR A 79 -21.96 -4.86 -6.20
CA THR A 79 -22.94 -5.96 -6.20
C THR A 79 -23.21 -6.49 -4.79
N HIS A 80 -22.17 -6.65 -3.98
CA HIS A 80 -22.28 -7.32 -2.68
C HIS A 80 -22.34 -6.35 -1.48
N LEU A 81 -21.73 -5.17 -1.60
CA LEU A 81 -21.69 -4.17 -0.52
C LEU A 81 -22.50 -2.90 -0.85
N GLY A 82 -23.00 -2.77 -2.09
CA GLY A 82 -23.84 -1.67 -2.55
C GLY A 82 -23.08 -0.41 -2.97
N LYS A 83 -21.80 -0.28 -2.58
CA LYS A 83 -21.00 0.94 -2.82
C LYS A 83 -19.48 0.68 -2.69
N ILE A 84 -18.69 1.71 -2.96
CA ILE A 84 -17.27 1.79 -2.61
C ILE A 84 -17.04 3.11 -1.88
N ASP A 85 -16.71 3.06 -0.59
CA ASP A 85 -16.29 4.24 0.18
C ASP A 85 -14.77 4.39 0.20
N VAL A 86 -14.02 3.26 0.23
CA VAL A 86 -12.57 3.26 0.26
C VAL A 86 -12.01 2.23 -0.72
N TRP A 87 -11.03 2.64 -1.50
CA TRP A 87 -10.26 1.73 -2.37
C TRP A 87 -8.77 1.83 -2.03
N VAL A 88 -8.17 0.70 -1.66
CA VAL A 88 -6.75 0.61 -1.32
C VAL A 88 -5.99 -0.12 -2.43
N ASN A 89 -5.15 0.62 -3.15
CA ASN A 89 -4.20 0.09 -4.11
C ASN A 89 -2.94 -0.34 -3.35
N ASN A 90 -2.97 -1.55 -2.77
CA ASN A 90 -1.82 -2.09 -2.02
C ASN A 90 -1.04 -3.15 -2.81
N ALA A 91 -1.68 -3.90 -3.70
CA ALA A 91 -0.99 -4.93 -4.48
C ALA A 91 0.23 -4.35 -5.22
N GLY A 92 1.38 -4.97 -5.03
CA GLY A 92 2.65 -4.54 -5.60
C GLY A 92 3.82 -5.34 -5.04
N GLY A 93 5.02 -5.01 -5.45
CA GLY A 93 6.25 -5.65 -5.02
C GLY A 93 7.20 -5.92 -6.18
N PHE A 94 8.16 -6.81 -5.95
CA PHE A 94 9.12 -7.22 -6.98
C PHE A 94 8.52 -8.29 -7.90
N THR A 95 8.97 -8.31 -9.16
CA THR A 95 8.56 -9.30 -10.14
C THR A 95 9.65 -10.35 -10.33
N ALA A 96 9.27 -11.52 -10.86
CA ALA A 96 10.21 -12.59 -11.17
C ALA A 96 10.89 -12.44 -12.55
N ALA A 97 10.57 -11.39 -13.33
CA ALA A 97 11.17 -11.17 -14.62
C ALA A 97 12.67 -10.88 -14.50
N ALA A 98 13.46 -11.47 -15.37
CA ALA A 98 14.89 -11.19 -15.43
C ALA A 98 15.14 -9.70 -15.64
N GLY A 99 16.06 -9.13 -14.88
CA GLY A 99 16.41 -7.71 -14.93
C GLY A 99 15.40 -6.75 -14.29
N SER A 100 14.32 -7.24 -13.66
CA SER A 100 13.34 -6.37 -12.98
C SER A 100 13.89 -5.72 -11.70
N THR A 101 14.83 -6.42 -11.05
CA THR A 101 15.52 -5.99 -9.82
C THR A 101 17.03 -5.94 -10.01
N SER A 102 17.47 -5.53 -11.19
CA SER A 102 18.87 -5.35 -11.54
C SER A 102 19.32 -3.90 -11.37
N GLU A 103 20.62 -3.68 -11.29
CA GLU A 103 21.19 -2.33 -11.44
C GLU A 103 20.92 -1.79 -12.85
N TRP A 104 20.97 -0.46 -13.02
CA TRP A 104 20.47 0.20 -14.23
C TRP A 104 21.08 -0.32 -15.55
N LEU A 105 22.32 -0.75 -15.55
CA LEU A 105 22.98 -1.26 -16.76
C LEU A 105 22.43 -2.63 -17.20
N ASP A 106 21.80 -3.38 -16.30
CA ASP A 106 21.29 -4.73 -16.51
C ASP A 106 19.77 -4.82 -16.49
N VAL A 107 19.07 -3.68 -16.40
CA VAL A 107 17.60 -3.61 -16.50
C VAL A 107 17.19 -4.05 -17.91
N THR A 108 16.34 -5.06 -17.99
CA THR A 108 15.77 -5.50 -19.26
C THR A 108 14.44 -4.83 -19.55
N GLU A 109 14.08 -4.69 -20.84
CA GLU A 109 12.79 -4.16 -21.25
C GLU A 109 11.62 -4.97 -20.65
N ALA A 110 11.70 -6.29 -20.68
CA ALA A 110 10.70 -7.17 -20.08
C ALA A 110 10.59 -6.98 -18.55
N GLY A 111 11.72 -6.82 -17.86
CA GLY A 111 11.76 -6.54 -16.42
C GLY A 111 11.14 -5.19 -16.08
N TRP A 112 11.45 -4.17 -16.87
CA TRP A 112 10.85 -2.85 -16.80
C TRP A 112 9.33 -2.93 -16.97
N ASP A 113 8.84 -3.51 -18.04
CA ASP A 113 7.41 -3.58 -18.35
C ASP A 113 6.61 -4.32 -17.27
N GLN A 114 7.12 -5.45 -16.78
CA GLN A 114 6.45 -6.18 -15.71
C GLN A 114 6.41 -5.38 -14.40
N MET A 115 7.49 -4.68 -14.07
CA MET A 115 7.54 -3.84 -12.87
C MET A 115 6.53 -2.69 -12.96
N LEU A 116 6.47 -1.99 -14.10
CA LEU A 116 5.47 -0.97 -14.36
C LEU A 116 4.05 -1.54 -14.31
N ARG A 117 3.82 -2.68 -14.98
CA ARG A 117 2.50 -3.32 -15.02
C ARG A 117 1.97 -3.61 -13.62
N LEU A 118 2.82 -4.19 -12.75
CA LEU A 118 2.44 -4.56 -11.39
C LEU A 118 2.32 -3.34 -10.46
N ASN A 119 3.31 -2.42 -10.47
CA ASN A 119 3.43 -1.41 -9.41
C ASN A 119 2.89 -0.04 -9.77
N LEU A 120 2.64 0.24 -11.05
CA LEU A 120 2.13 1.52 -11.53
C LEU A 120 0.81 1.36 -12.27
N THR A 121 0.82 0.64 -13.40
CA THR A 121 -0.36 0.51 -14.27
C THR A 121 -1.56 -0.06 -13.51
N SER A 122 -1.36 -1.15 -12.76
CA SER A 122 -2.41 -1.77 -11.96
C SER A 122 -3.04 -0.81 -10.95
N GLN A 123 -2.22 -0.02 -10.27
CA GLN A 123 -2.70 0.89 -9.22
C GLN A 123 -3.47 2.08 -9.82
N VAL A 124 -2.98 2.64 -10.94
CA VAL A 124 -3.67 3.73 -11.66
C VAL A 124 -5.05 3.28 -12.14
N PHE A 125 -5.12 2.12 -12.79
CA PHE A 125 -6.40 1.63 -13.34
C PHE A 125 -7.34 1.05 -12.26
N GLY A 126 -6.80 0.55 -11.15
CA GLY A 126 -7.59 0.23 -9.95
C GLY A 126 -8.23 1.48 -9.35
N ALA A 127 -7.45 2.56 -9.18
CA ALA A 127 -7.94 3.86 -8.74
C ALA A 127 -9.00 4.42 -9.70
N GLN A 128 -8.78 4.32 -11.02
CA GLN A 128 -9.75 4.76 -12.03
C GLN A 128 -11.07 3.96 -11.94
N ALA A 129 -11.01 2.65 -11.76
CA ALA A 129 -12.19 1.81 -11.60
C ALA A 129 -13.02 2.23 -10.38
N ALA A 130 -12.37 2.44 -9.25
CA ALA A 130 -13.00 2.94 -8.03
C ALA A 130 -13.58 4.35 -8.21
N ALA A 131 -12.81 5.29 -8.77
CA ALA A 131 -13.24 6.67 -8.98
C ALA A 131 -14.49 6.77 -9.87
N ARG A 132 -14.60 5.92 -10.91
CA ARG A 132 -15.81 5.85 -11.74
C ARG A 132 -17.05 5.40 -10.97
N VAL A 133 -16.91 4.50 -10.01
CA VAL A 133 -17.99 4.08 -9.12
C VAL A 133 -18.33 5.21 -8.14
N MET A 134 -17.35 5.72 -7.41
CA MET A 134 -17.51 6.79 -6.42
C MET A 134 -18.15 8.06 -7.03
N ARG A 135 -17.75 8.43 -8.26
CA ARG A 135 -18.38 9.54 -8.98
C ARG A 135 -19.88 9.31 -9.21
N ARG A 136 -20.29 8.10 -9.61
CA ARG A 136 -21.70 7.76 -9.86
C ARG A 136 -22.53 7.65 -8.58
N GLN A 137 -21.91 7.35 -7.46
CA GLN A 137 -22.57 7.30 -6.15
C GLN A 137 -22.94 8.69 -5.61
N HIS A 138 -22.26 9.75 -6.06
CA HIS A 138 -22.40 11.12 -5.58
C HIS A 138 -22.11 11.32 -4.06
N THR A 139 -21.60 10.31 -3.38
CA THR A 139 -21.26 10.35 -1.93
C THR A 139 -19.80 10.71 -1.65
N GLY A 140 -18.97 10.75 -2.71
CA GLY A 140 -17.53 10.87 -2.56
C GLY A 140 -16.86 9.52 -2.28
N GLY A 141 -15.67 9.55 -1.73
CA GLY A 141 -14.91 8.36 -1.36
C GLY A 141 -13.44 8.64 -1.09
N VAL A 142 -12.68 7.58 -0.84
CA VAL A 142 -11.24 7.64 -0.56
C VAL A 142 -10.48 6.64 -1.43
N ILE A 143 -9.43 7.11 -2.08
CA ILE A 143 -8.48 6.27 -2.81
C ILE A 143 -7.12 6.37 -2.10
N LEU A 144 -6.54 5.21 -1.78
CA LEU A 144 -5.22 5.12 -1.16
C LEU A 144 -4.26 4.38 -2.08
N PHE A 145 -3.06 4.95 -2.25
CA PHE A 145 -1.95 4.28 -2.90
C PHE A 145 -0.91 3.82 -1.88
N LEU A 146 -0.44 2.58 -2.01
CA LEU A 146 0.77 2.15 -1.32
C LEU A 146 1.98 2.48 -2.21
N SER A 147 2.61 3.63 -1.89
CA SER A 147 3.88 4.05 -2.44
C SER A 147 5.03 3.34 -1.68
N SER A 148 6.17 3.95 -1.56
CA SER A 148 7.35 3.51 -0.82
C SER A 148 8.23 4.71 -0.50
N ILE A 149 9.10 4.57 0.48
CA ILE A 149 10.23 5.45 0.70
C ILE A 149 11.09 5.57 -0.58
N ASP A 150 11.19 4.51 -1.38
CA ASP A 150 11.92 4.46 -2.65
C ASP A 150 11.30 5.34 -3.75
N GLY A 151 10.06 5.76 -3.57
CA GLY A 151 9.41 6.75 -4.42
C GLY A 151 9.71 8.20 -4.04
N LEU A 152 10.38 8.42 -2.91
CA LEU A 152 10.73 9.75 -2.40
C LEU A 152 12.24 10.00 -2.40
N TYR A 153 13.03 8.93 -2.34
CA TYR A 153 14.49 8.97 -2.26
C TYR A 153 15.10 7.97 -3.25
N ALA A 154 16.39 8.10 -3.50
CA ALA A 154 17.10 7.16 -4.36
C ALA A 154 17.04 5.73 -3.82
N ALA A 155 16.75 4.77 -4.70
CA ALA A 155 16.61 3.35 -4.40
C ALA A 155 17.70 2.54 -5.14
N PRO A 156 18.95 2.52 -4.63
CA PRO A 156 20.04 1.75 -5.23
C PRO A 156 19.90 0.25 -4.96
N GLY A 157 20.78 -0.56 -5.58
CA GLY A 157 20.81 -2.00 -5.31
C GLY A 157 19.71 -2.80 -6.00
N GLY A 158 19.32 -2.38 -7.22
CA GLY A 158 18.34 -3.09 -8.04
C GLY A 158 16.88 -2.68 -7.82
N GLU A 159 16.62 -1.69 -6.98
CA GLU A 159 15.26 -1.22 -6.70
C GLU A 159 14.86 0.02 -7.53
N GLY A 160 15.72 0.46 -8.46
CA GLY A 160 15.51 1.71 -9.23
C GLY A 160 14.22 1.72 -10.04
N VAL A 161 13.86 0.63 -10.71
CA VAL A 161 12.61 0.54 -11.50
C VAL A 161 11.38 0.56 -10.57
N TYR A 162 11.45 -0.13 -9.45
CA TYR A 162 10.42 -0.10 -8.42
C TYR A 162 10.27 1.33 -7.85
N GLY A 163 11.38 1.98 -7.50
CA GLY A 163 11.41 3.36 -7.02
C GLY A 163 10.78 4.33 -8.01
N ALA A 164 11.07 4.19 -9.32
CA ALA A 164 10.46 5.00 -10.37
C ALA A 164 8.94 4.83 -10.41
N CYS A 165 8.41 3.59 -10.29
CA CYS A 165 6.98 3.35 -10.18
C CYS A 165 6.37 4.06 -8.97
N LYS A 166 7.03 3.97 -7.82
CA LYS A 166 6.54 4.56 -6.56
C LYS A 166 6.63 6.09 -6.55
N ALA A 167 7.62 6.66 -7.23
CA ALA A 167 7.72 8.11 -7.47
C ALA A 167 6.58 8.62 -8.36
N ALA A 168 6.26 7.90 -9.42
CA ALA A 168 5.12 8.22 -10.28
C ALA A 168 3.80 8.23 -9.49
N LEU A 169 3.58 7.27 -8.56
CA LEU A 169 2.38 7.25 -7.73
C LEU A 169 2.27 8.48 -6.81
N THR A 170 3.39 9.04 -6.35
CA THR A 170 3.40 10.27 -5.55
C THR A 170 2.81 11.44 -6.35
N ASN A 171 3.26 11.64 -7.59
CA ASN A 171 2.71 12.70 -8.45
C ASN A 171 1.24 12.43 -8.84
N ILE A 172 0.92 11.18 -9.20
CA ILE A 172 -0.45 10.76 -9.56
C ILE A 172 -1.41 10.99 -8.40
N THR A 173 -0.99 10.74 -7.16
CA THR A 173 -1.78 11.03 -5.96
C THR A 173 -2.22 12.49 -5.91
N GLN A 174 -1.30 13.42 -6.14
CA GLN A 174 -1.58 14.85 -6.13
C GLN A 174 -2.48 15.26 -7.30
N THR A 175 -2.19 14.79 -8.50
CA THR A 175 -2.98 15.08 -9.69
C THR A 175 -4.42 14.58 -9.53
N MET A 176 -4.60 13.32 -9.13
CA MET A 176 -5.93 12.75 -8.92
C MET A 176 -6.68 13.43 -7.77
N ALA A 177 -5.99 13.87 -6.72
CA ALA A 177 -6.61 14.62 -5.62
C ALA A 177 -7.24 15.94 -6.11
N VAL A 178 -6.56 16.66 -7.01
CA VAL A 178 -7.08 17.89 -7.60
C VAL A 178 -8.25 17.61 -8.55
N GLU A 179 -8.09 16.65 -9.47
CA GLU A 179 -9.12 16.36 -10.48
C GLU A 179 -10.40 15.77 -9.89
N LEU A 180 -10.25 14.87 -8.89
CA LEU A 180 -11.37 14.14 -8.31
C LEU A 180 -12.03 14.86 -7.11
N GLY A 181 -11.39 15.90 -6.57
CA GLY A 181 -11.91 16.69 -5.45
C GLY A 181 -13.30 17.27 -5.70
N GLN A 182 -13.60 17.68 -6.93
CA GLN A 182 -14.93 18.14 -7.33
C GLN A 182 -16.05 17.09 -7.12
N PHE A 183 -15.69 15.81 -7.04
CA PHE A 183 -16.61 14.70 -6.76
C PHE A 183 -16.55 14.28 -5.29
N ARG A 184 -15.89 15.05 -4.42
CA ARG A 184 -15.65 14.73 -3.01
C ARG A 184 -14.86 13.42 -2.83
N ILE A 185 -14.01 13.06 -3.79
CA ILE A 185 -13.11 11.91 -3.70
C ILE A 185 -11.75 12.42 -3.24
N ARG A 186 -11.29 11.92 -2.09
CA ARG A 186 -9.95 12.18 -1.57
C ARG A 186 -8.96 11.13 -2.09
N VAL A 187 -7.75 11.57 -2.41
CA VAL A 187 -6.71 10.67 -2.89
C VAL A 187 -5.44 10.93 -2.10
N ASN A 188 -4.92 9.91 -1.42
CA ASN A 188 -3.70 10.01 -0.62
C ASN A 188 -2.78 8.79 -0.85
N ALA A 189 -1.53 8.91 -0.47
CA ALA A 189 -0.56 7.82 -0.51
C ALA A 189 0.09 7.59 0.85
N ILE A 190 0.45 6.33 1.11
CA ILE A 190 1.28 5.93 2.24
C ILE A 190 2.60 5.45 1.65
N ALA A 191 3.72 5.94 2.20
CA ALA A 191 5.08 5.59 1.78
C ALA A 191 5.81 4.87 2.93
N PRO A 192 5.68 3.54 3.03
CA PRO A 192 6.40 2.77 4.04
C PRO A 192 7.89 2.69 3.73
N ALA A 193 8.71 2.56 4.78
CA ALA A 193 10.07 2.02 4.69
C ALA A 193 10.01 0.48 4.77
N ILE A 194 11.09 -0.18 5.19
CA ILE A 194 11.08 -1.65 5.34
C ILE A 194 10.08 -2.06 6.43
N VAL A 195 9.12 -2.89 6.02
CA VAL A 195 8.09 -3.49 6.88
C VAL A 195 8.25 -5.00 6.85
N GLU A 196 8.14 -5.65 8.01
CA GLU A 196 8.25 -7.10 8.15
C GLU A 196 7.05 -7.80 7.47
N THR A 197 7.28 -8.33 6.28
CA THR A 197 6.27 -8.96 5.43
C THR A 197 6.89 -10.14 4.68
N PRO A 198 6.10 -11.02 4.05
CA PRO A 198 6.65 -12.04 3.15
C PRO A 198 7.53 -11.47 2.00
N LEU A 199 7.30 -10.22 1.59
CA LEU A 199 8.11 -9.57 0.54
C LEU A 199 9.55 -9.29 1.02
N THR A 200 9.71 -8.95 2.28
CA THR A 200 10.99 -8.56 2.90
C THR A 200 11.61 -9.67 3.75
N ALA A 201 11.01 -10.85 3.77
CA ALA A 201 11.40 -11.96 4.64
C ALA A 201 12.87 -12.36 4.47
N SER A 202 13.38 -12.38 3.23
CA SER A 202 14.79 -12.69 2.96
C SER A 202 15.77 -11.65 3.52
N TRP A 203 15.36 -10.40 3.66
CA TRP A 203 16.19 -9.32 4.21
C TRP A 203 16.19 -9.28 5.74
N LEU A 204 15.24 -9.99 6.35
CA LEU A 204 14.99 -10.04 7.79
C LEU A 204 15.04 -11.48 8.31
N ALA A 205 15.80 -12.35 7.64
CA ALA A 205 15.79 -13.79 7.90
C ALA A 205 16.33 -14.14 9.29
N THR A 206 17.34 -13.43 9.75
CA THR A 206 17.96 -13.67 11.07
C THR A 206 17.78 -12.46 12.00
N GLU A 207 17.92 -12.69 13.31
CA GLU A 207 17.91 -11.60 14.28
C GLU A 207 19.04 -10.58 14.02
N LYS A 208 20.19 -11.03 13.52
CA LYS A 208 21.28 -10.15 13.12
C LYS A 208 20.86 -9.23 11.96
N ASP A 209 20.13 -9.76 10.97
CA ASP A 209 19.64 -8.98 9.85
C ASP A 209 18.63 -7.92 10.32
N ARG A 210 17.68 -8.33 11.19
CA ARG A 210 16.70 -7.41 11.79
C ARG A 210 17.38 -6.28 12.54
N ARG A 211 18.35 -6.59 13.40
CA ARG A 211 19.12 -5.58 14.16
C ARG A 211 19.88 -4.65 13.22
N SER A 212 20.57 -5.20 12.22
CA SER A 212 21.30 -4.42 11.23
C SER A 212 20.38 -3.43 10.51
N ARG A 213 19.19 -3.88 10.06
CA ARG A 213 18.21 -3.01 9.40
C ARG A 213 17.62 -1.98 10.36
N ALA A 214 17.34 -2.36 11.61
CA ALA A 214 16.81 -1.47 12.64
C ALA A 214 17.71 -0.27 12.93
N MET A 215 19.01 -0.40 12.74
CA MET A 215 19.97 0.69 12.94
C MET A 215 19.79 1.86 11.97
N PHE A 216 19.21 1.64 10.80
CA PHE A 216 18.91 2.71 9.84
C PHE A 216 17.68 3.56 10.23
N TYR A 217 16.93 3.13 11.25
CA TYR A 217 15.72 3.81 11.69
C TYR A 217 15.92 4.46 13.07
N PRO A 218 15.67 5.76 13.21
CA PRO A 218 15.72 6.43 14.53
C PRO A 218 14.86 5.74 15.60
N LEU A 219 13.73 5.12 15.24
CA LEU A 219 12.89 4.35 16.17
C LEU A 219 13.41 2.95 16.49
N ARG A 220 14.61 2.58 15.99
CA ARG A 220 15.34 1.35 16.33
C ARG A 220 14.59 0.04 16.12
N ARG A 221 13.68 0.02 15.17
CA ARG A 221 13.03 -1.21 14.70
C ARG A 221 12.68 -1.11 13.23
N VAL A 222 12.47 -2.24 12.59
CA VAL A 222 11.77 -2.31 11.30
C VAL A 222 10.28 -2.06 11.51
N GLY A 223 9.59 -1.61 10.47
CA GLY A 223 8.14 -1.42 10.51
C GLY A 223 7.40 -2.75 10.63
N GLN A 224 6.19 -2.69 11.21
CA GLN A 224 5.25 -3.80 11.20
C GLN A 224 4.08 -3.48 10.27
N PRO A 225 3.39 -4.48 9.71
CA PRO A 225 2.21 -4.24 8.87
C PRO A 225 1.16 -3.34 9.54
N ASP A 226 1.01 -3.44 10.85
CA ASP A 226 0.06 -2.64 11.63
C ASP A 226 0.43 -1.16 11.69
N ASP A 227 1.72 -0.79 11.59
CA ASP A 227 2.14 0.62 11.49
C ASP A 227 1.56 1.28 10.23
N VAL A 228 1.52 0.52 9.13
CA VAL A 228 0.98 0.99 7.85
C VAL A 228 -0.55 0.95 7.86
N ALA A 229 -1.14 -0.07 8.48
CA ALA A 229 -2.57 -0.22 8.61
C ALA A 229 -3.20 0.93 9.42
N ALA A 230 -2.53 1.40 10.48
CA ALA A 230 -2.97 2.57 11.25
C ALA A 230 -3.03 3.84 10.38
N ALA A 231 -2.04 4.06 9.51
CA ALA A 231 -2.05 5.17 8.55
C ALA A 231 -3.19 5.04 7.52
N ALA A 232 -3.50 3.81 7.09
CA ALA A 232 -4.62 3.56 6.19
C ALA A 232 -5.98 3.86 6.84
N VAL A 233 -6.18 3.48 8.11
CA VAL A 233 -7.38 3.84 8.90
C VAL A 233 -7.50 5.37 9.01
N TYR A 234 -6.41 6.06 9.36
CA TYR A 234 -6.39 7.53 9.41
C TYR A 234 -6.91 8.15 8.12
N PHE A 235 -6.35 7.79 6.96
CA PHE A 235 -6.80 8.36 5.68
C PHE A 235 -8.21 7.94 5.27
N ALA A 236 -8.65 6.74 5.64
CA ALA A 236 -9.95 6.19 5.25
C ALA A 236 -11.12 6.82 6.02
N SER A 237 -10.85 7.39 7.19
CA SER A 237 -11.88 7.93 8.09
C SER A 237 -12.39 9.31 7.66
N ASP A 238 -13.57 9.67 8.15
CA ASP A 238 -14.21 10.98 7.87
C ASP A 238 -13.58 12.11 8.67
N GLU A 239 -12.90 11.81 9.79
CA GLU A 239 -12.15 12.80 10.55
C GLU A 239 -11.01 13.44 9.76
N THR A 240 -10.60 12.82 8.67
CA THR A 240 -9.58 13.36 7.74
C THR A 240 -10.18 13.96 6.47
N ALA A 241 -11.42 14.44 6.51
CA ALA A 241 -12.14 14.96 5.35
C ALA A 241 -11.43 16.11 4.61
N TRP A 242 -10.48 16.80 5.26
CA TRP A 242 -9.69 17.89 4.67
C TRP A 242 -8.29 17.45 4.24
N VAL A 243 -7.99 16.13 4.24
CA VAL A 243 -6.69 15.57 3.84
C VAL A 243 -6.82 14.90 2.49
N SER A 244 -6.28 15.53 1.45
CA SER A 244 -6.22 15.00 0.07
C SER A 244 -4.93 15.47 -0.62
N GLY A 245 -4.30 14.61 -1.42
CA GLY A 245 -3.02 14.87 -2.09
C GLY A 245 -1.80 14.65 -1.19
N ALA A 246 -1.99 14.14 0.02
CA ALA A 246 -0.89 13.90 0.95
C ALA A 246 -0.16 12.58 0.68
N VAL A 247 1.15 12.59 0.94
CA VAL A 247 1.98 11.38 0.99
C VAL A 247 2.52 11.24 2.41
N LEU A 248 2.03 10.25 3.14
CA LEU A 248 2.42 10.01 4.53
C LEU A 248 3.57 9.01 4.59
N LEU A 249 4.70 9.48 5.07
CA LEU A 249 5.87 8.65 5.30
C LEU A 249 5.69 7.84 6.60
N VAL A 250 5.72 6.51 6.49
CA VAL A 250 5.66 5.57 7.63
C VAL A 250 7.01 4.83 7.67
N SER A 251 8.01 5.45 8.30
CA SER A 251 9.41 5.07 8.10
C SER A 251 10.24 4.98 9.37
N GLY A 252 9.64 5.16 10.56
CA GLY A 252 10.43 5.21 11.80
C GLY A 252 11.50 6.30 11.83
N GLY A 253 11.34 7.35 11.01
CA GLY A 253 12.28 8.47 10.90
C GLY A 253 13.43 8.23 9.91
N ALA A 254 13.40 7.16 9.11
CA ALA A 254 14.41 6.94 8.08
C ALA A 254 14.56 8.16 7.17
N VAL A 255 15.82 8.43 6.75
CA VAL A 255 16.19 9.50 5.79
C VAL A 255 15.74 10.93 6.14
N MET A 256 15.36 11.20 7.39
CA MET A 256 14.94 12.53 7.85
C MET A 256 16.13 13.43 8.23
N THR A 257 17.33 13.13 7.77
CA THR A 257 18.54 13.91 8.05
C THR A 257 19.25 14.31 6.77
N SER A 258 19.81 15.53 6.76
CA SER A 258 20.65 16.02 5.67
C SER A 258 22.03 15.34 5.60
N ASP A 259 22.42 14.61 6.64
CA ASP A 259 23.67 13.85 6.71
C ASP A 259 23.40 12.47 7.35
N PRO A 260 22.86 11.50 6.58
CA PRO A 260 22.59 10.14 7.06
C PRO A 260 23.87 9.43 7.56
N TYR A 261 25.00 9.66 6.90
CA TYR A 261 26.27 9.04 7.28
C TYR A 261 26.74 9.51 8.66
N ARG A 262 26.74 10.82 8.90
CA ARG A 262 27.12 11.41 10.18
C ARG A 262 26.18 10.95 11.31
N TYR A 263 24.90 10.89 11.03
CA TYR A 263 23.92 10.37 11.98
C TYR A 263 24.20 8.90 12.35
N LEU A 264 24.40 8.04 11.36
CA LEU A 264 24.69 6.61 11.58
C LEU A 264 26.01 6.40 12.32
N MET A 265 27.06 7.16 12.00
CA MET A 265 28.35 7.07 12.69
C MET A 265 28.26 7.48 14.17
N ARG A 266 27.54 8.56 14.48
CA ARG A 266 27.31 9.00 15.86
C ARG A 266 26.56 7.97 16.67
N VAL A 267 25.47 7.50 16.11
CA VAL A 267 24.58 6.55 16.77
C VAL A 267 25.25 5.19 17.03
N ASN A 268 26.14 4.75 16.11
CA ASN A 268 26.88 3.49 16.30
C ASN A 268 27.95 3.60 17.37
N GLN A 269 28.40 4.82 17.72
CA GLN A 269 29.35 5.05 18.82
C GLN A 269 28.67 5.08 20.20
N GLU A 270 27.36 5.38 20.25
CA GLU A 270 26.60 5.52 21.49
C GLU A 270 25.91 4.21 21.93
N LEU A 271 25.93 3.16 21.08
CA LEU A 271 25.34 1.86 21.41
C LEU A 271 26.39 0.94 22.07
N PRO A 272 26.07 0.30 23.20
CA PRO A 272 26.90 -0.75 23.75
C PRO A 272 26.99 -1.94 22.78
N PRO A 273 28.09 -2.69 22.78
CA PRO A 273 28.35 -3.81 21.88
C PRO A 273 27.33 -4.92 21.99
#